data_820920c77a0af2049c83e96f1cc7d521
#
_entry.id   820920c77a0af2049c83e96f1cc7d521
#
_cell.length_a   1.000
_cell.length_b   1.000
_cell.length_c   1.000
_cell.angle_alpha   90.00
_cell.angle_beta   90.00
_cell.angle_gamma   90.00
#
_symmetry.space_group_name_H-M   'P 1'
#
loop_
_entity.id
_entity.type
_entity.pdbx_description
1 polymer ?
#
loop_
_entity_poly.entity_id
_entity_poly.type
_entity_poly.pdbx_seq_one_letter_code
_entity_poly.pdbx_strand_id
1 'polypeptide(L)'
;MCIRDRYLLCIIFVANDAWLYSTPIAKLTKVETSVSGEETGTRGTKEKKYKQNIQGVILNGENKGKTISFTNEYTYTGMTKQPYHKGDKVLLNGTSKRMGSGIRGLKRDTELMILVGFLMFVLITIAGRQGALTIVTVIFNVAVFAIGFWKAGDTSNVLEMCSRLVILFAVITLVGLNAVSYTHLTL
;
A
#
# COMPACT_ATOMS: atom_id res chain seq x y z
N MET A 1 -9.53 -9.11 -25.77
CA MET A 1 -8.78 -8.30 -24.80
C MET A 1 -8.14 -9.23 -23.80
N CYS A 2 -6.82 -9.31 -23.76
CA CYS A 2 -6.08 -10.29 -22.95
C CYS A 2 -6.09 -9.89 -21.46
N ILE A 3 -6.05 -10.86 -20.56
CA ILE A 3 -5.97 -10.61 -19.10
C ILE A 3 -4.77 -9.69 -18.77
N ARG A 4 -3.67 -9.89 -19.47
CA ARG A 4 -2.46 -9.06 -19.42
C ARG A 4 -2.75 -7.58 -19.66
N ASP A 5 -3.56 -7.26 -20.69
CA ASP A 5 -3.84 -5.87 -21.06
C ASP A 5 -4.69 -5.17 -20.01
N ARG A 6 -5.65 -5.90 -19.40
CA ARG A 6 -6.47 -5.39 -18.29
C ARG A 6 -5.62 -5.12 -17.05
N TYR A 7 -4.67 -5.99 -16.76
CA TYR A 7 -3.77 -5.80 -15.62
C TYR A 7 -2.85 -4.58 -15.81
N LEU A 8 -2.29 -4.39 -17.01
CA LEU A 8 -1.51 -3.20 -17.34
C LEU A 8 -2.33 -1.92 -17.20
N LEU A 9 -3.59 -1.92 -17.64
CA LEU A 9 -4.50 -0.79 -17.43
C LEU A 9 -4.75 -0.51 -15.95
N CYS A 10 -4.89 -1.53 -15.10
CA CYS A 10 -5.01 -1.36 -13.65
C CYS A 10 -3.75 -0.72 -13.04
N ILE A 11 -2.55 -1.12 -13.46
CA ILE A 11 -1.29 -0.51 -13.00
C ILE A 11 -1.23 0.97 -13.40
N ILE A 12 -1.55 1.30 -14.66
CA ILE A 12 -1.57 2.68 -15.15
C ILE A 12 -2.61 3.51 -14.39
N PHE A 13 -3.78 2.95 -14.12
CA PHE A 13 -4.82 3.61 -13.33
C PHE A 13 -4.33 3.92 -11.92
N VAL A 14 -3.81 2.92 -11.17
CA VAL A 14 -3.28 3.09 -9.81
C VAL A 14 -2.08 4.05 -9.77
N ALA A 15 -1.28 4.08 -10.84
CA ALA A 15 -0.19 5.04 -10.93
C ALA A 15 -0.69 6.50 -11.08
N ASN A 16 -1.90 6.72 -11.60
CA ASN A 16 -2.46 8.05 -11.89
C ASN A 16 -3.73 8.38 -11.07
N ASP A 17 -4.04 7.65 -10.03
CA ASP A 17 -5.24 7.75 -9.20
C ASP A 17 -5.19 8.86 -8.12
N ALA A 18 -4.26 9.81 -8.23
CA ALA A 18 -4.08 10.88 -7.24
C ALA A 18 -5.40 11.66 -6.96
N TRP A 19 -6.31 11.75 -7.93
CA TRP A 19 -7.60 12.42 -7.81
C TRP A 19 -8.61 11.69 -6.90
N LEU A 20 -8.43 10.38 -6.67
CA LEU A 20 -9.27 9.59 -5.77
C LEU A 20 -8.97 9.85 -4.28
N TYR A 21 -7.82 10.43 -3.98
CA TYR A 21 -7.37 10.64 -2.62
C TYR A 21 -7.91 11.94 -2.03
N SER A 22 -8.50 11.85 -0.84
CA SER A 22 -8.86 13.01 -0.02
C SER A 22 -7.63 13.68 0.60
N THR A 23 -6.53 12.92 0.73
CA THR A 23 -5.26 13.39 1.25
C THR A 23 -4.43 14.02 0.12
N PRO A 24 -3.81 15.18 0.32
CA PRO A 24 -2.96 15.76 -0.71
C PRO A 24 -1.75 14.90 -0.99
N ILE A 25 -1.48 14.67 -2.28
CA ILE A 25 -0.34 13.91 -2.78
C ILE A 25 0.59 14.87 -3.51
N ALA A 26 1.88 14.77 -3.23
CA ALA A 26 2.90 15.52 -3.96
C ALA A 26 3.87 14.58 -4.68
N LYS A 27 4.32 15.01 -5.86
CA LYS A 27 5.42 14.38 -6.58
C LYS A 27 6.69 15.15 -6.31
N LEU A 28 7.74 14.48 -5.85
CA LEU A 28 9.02 15.09 -5.54
C LEU A 28 9.78 15.41 -6.82
N THR A 29 10.13 16.67 -6.97
CA THR A 29 10.83 17.18 -8.17
C THR A 29 12.32 17.35 -7.91
N LYS A 30 12.69 17.75 -6.69
CA LYS A 30 14.07 17.98 -6.29
C LYS A 30 14.30 17.45 -4.87
N VAL A 31 15.39 16.71 -4.68
CA VAL A 31 15.82 16.18 -3.38
C VAL A 31 17.33 16.44 -3.28
N GLU A 32 17.72 17.22 -2.31
CA GLU A 32 19.13 17.51 -2.00
C GLU A 32 19.45 16.91 -0.64
N THR A 33 20.45 16.05 -0.58
CA THR A 33 20.86 15.36 0.63
C THR A 33 22.20 15.90 1.10
N SER A 34 22.29 16.29 2.37
CA SER A 34 23.51 16.71 3.04
C SER A 34 23.72 15.91 4.31
N VAL A 35 24.98 15.73 4.71
CA VAL A 35 25.31 15.12 6.00
C VAL A 35 25.08 16.17 7.09
N SER A 36 24.26 15.87 8.07
CA SER A 36 23.90 16.81 9.15
C SER A 36 24.68 16.58 10.44
N GLY A 37 25.36 15.44 10.58
CA GLY A 37 26.11 15.10 11.78
C GLY A 37 26.14 13.60 12.07
N GLU A 38 26.49 13.27 13.30
CA GLU A 38 26.45 11.91 13.83
C GLU A 38 25.45 11.86 15.00
N GLU A 39 24.66 10.81 15.07
CA GLU A 39 23.77 10.53 16.19
C GLU A 39 24.25 9.26 16.91
N THR A 40 24.29 9.33 18.23
CA THR A 40 24.68 8.15 19.02
C THR A 40 23.42 7.35 19.34
N GLY A 41 23.29 6.18 18.75
CA GLY A 41 22.20 5.25 18.99
C GLY A 41 22.20 4.69 20.41
N THR A 42 21.11 4.04 20.79
CA THR A 42 20.81 3.54 22.16
C THR A 42 21.89 2.56 22.71
N ARG A 43 22.74 2.02 21.86
CA ARG A 43 23.85 1.09 22.22
C ARG A 43 25.23 1.70 22.03
N GLY A 44 25.34 3.05 21.95
CA GLY A 44 26.63 3.70 21.76
C GLY A 44 27.19 3.63 20.32
N THR A 45 26.45 3.06 19.39
CA THR A 45 26.84 3.05 17.97
C THR A 45 26.63 4.43 17.36
N LYS A 46 27.68 4.97 16.74
CA LYS A 46 27.60 6.23 16.03
C LYS A 46 27.01 6.03 14.64
N GLU A 47 25.91 6.70 14.35
CA GLU A 47 25.25 6.65 13.04
C GLU A 47 25.31 8.03 12.37
N LYS A 48 25.53 8.03 11.05
CA LYS A 48 25.48 9.27 10.27
C LYS A 48 24.04 9.72 10.12
N LYS A 49 23.81 11.00 10.42
CA LYS A 49 22.53 11.68 10.24
C LYS A 49 22.56 12.49 8.94
N TYR A 50 21.53 12.31 8.15
CA TYR A 50 21.36 12.99 6.86
C TYR A 50 20.17 13.94 6.91
N LYS A 51 20.30 15.06 6.26
CA LYS A 51 19.25 16.06 6.06
C LYS A 51 18.94 16.18 4.59
N GLN A 52 17.67 16.04 4.23
CA GLN A 52 17.17 16.21 2.87
C GLN A 52 16.33 17.48 2.78
N ASN A 53 16.68 18.35 1.85
CA ASN A 53 15.83 19.45 1.41
C ASN A 53 15.04 18.98 0.20
N ILE A 54 13.73 18.93 0.34
CA ILE A 54 12.83 18.29 -0.61
C ILE A 54 11.90 19.34 -1.19
N GLN A 55 11.78 19.37 -2.52
CA GLN A 55 10.79 20.17 -3.23
C GLN A 55 9.87 19.24 -4.02
N GLY A 56 8.58 19.53 -4.03
CA GLY A 56 7.60 18.74 -4.74
C GLY A 56 6.45 19.59 -5.25
N VAL A 57 5.68 19.02 -6.18
CA VAL A 57 4.48 19.62 -6.76
C VAL A 57 3.26 18.81 -6.35
N ILE A 58 2.22 19.46 -5.88
CA ILE A 58 0.97 18.84 -5.46
C ILE A 58 0.20 18.38 -6.70
N LEU A 59 -0.29 17.12 -6.65
CA LEU A 59 -0.97 16.47 -7.76
C LEU A 59 -2.50 16.56 -7.69
N ASN A 60 -3.07 16.75 -6.48
CA ASN A 60 -4.52 16.72 -6.25
C ASN A 60 -5.01 17.80 -5.28
N GLY A 61 -6.33 17.95 -5.19
CA GLY A 61 -6.99 18.90 -4.29
C GLY A 61 -6.94 20.36 -4.77
N GLU A 62 -7.38 21.27 -3.91
CA GLU A 62 -7.48 22.72 -4.21
C GLU A 62 -6.11 23.38 -4.45
N ASN A 63 -5.05 22.77 -3.94
CA ASN A 63 -3.68 23.25 -4.06
C ASN A 63 -2.88 22.57 -5.19
N LYS A 64 -3.56 21.90 -6.12
CA LYS A 64 -2.92 21.25 -7.27
C LYS A 64 -2.03 22.21 -8.04
N GLY A 65 -0.81 21.77 -8.36
CA GLY A 65 0.17 22.56 -9.11
C GLY A 65 1.05 23.47 -8.25
N LYS A 66 0.73 23.68 -6.97
CA LYS A 66 1.61 24.47 -6.09
C LYS A 66 2.86 23.69 -5.72
N THR A 67 3.97 24.41 -5.69
CA THR A 67 5.25 23.87 -5.20
C THR A 67 5.30 23.96 -3.69
N ILE A 68 5.80 22.92 -3.07
CA ILE A 68 6.00 22.82 -1.62
C ILE A 68 7.43 22.41 -1.34
N SER A 69 7.94 22.85 -0.20
CA SER A 69 9.27 22.49 0.29
C SER A 69 9.20 22.04 1.74
N PHE A 70 9.95 21.00 2.07
CA PHE A 70 10.11 20.52 3.43
C PHE A 70 11.48 19.89 3.62
N THR A 71 11.82 19.72 4.89
CA THR A 71 13.06 19.07 5.30
C THR A 71 12.74 17.71 5.90
N ASN A 72 13.48 16.68 5.49
CA ASN A 72 13.47 15.35 6.10
C ASN A 72 14.83 15.08 6.73
N GLU A 73 14.84 14.52 7.93
CA GLU A 73 16.05 14.05 8.58
C GLU A 73 15.95 12.55 8.81
N TYR A 74 16.96 11.80 8.42
CA TYR A 74 17.00 10.35 8.57
C TYR A 74 18.40 9.88 8.96
N THR A 75 18.47 8.72 9.61
CA THR A 75 19.72 8.04 9.95
C THR A 75 20.07 6.99 8.91
N TYR A 76 21.31 6.58 8.84
CA TYR A 76 21.79 5.57 7.88
C TYR A 76 20.97 4.27 7.93
N THR A 77 20.60 3.82 9.12
CA THR A 77 19.76 2.63 9.31
C THR A 77 18.30 2.84 8.91
N GLY A 78 17.85 4.08 8.69
CA GLY A 78 16.47 4.39 8.31
C GLY A 78 15.43 4.09 9.41
N MET A 79 15.85 3.82 10.65
CA MET A 79 14.95 3.46 11.75
C MET A 79 14.00 4.60 12.11
N THR A 80 14.44 5.85 12.01
CA THR A 80 13.61 7.00 12.40
C THR A 80 12.75 7.50 11.25
N LYS A 81 13.31 7.64 10.04
CA LYS A 81 12.62 8.06 8.82
C LYS A 81 13.35 7.49 7.60
N GLN A 82 12.60 7.28 6.52
CA GLN A 82 13.15 6.76 5.26
C GLN A 82 13.69 7.90 4.38
N PRO A 83 14.73 7.66 3.58
CA PRO A 83 15.17 8.59 2.54
C PRO A 83 14.12 8.68 1.42
N TYR A 84 13.98 9.86 0.85
CA TYR A 84 13.12 10.11 -0.32
C TYR A 84 13.98 10.35 -1.55
N HIS A 85 13.43 10.01 -2.72
CA HIS A 85 14.10 10.17 -4.01
C HIS A 85 13.28 11.07 -4.94
N LYS A 86 13.98 11.64 -5.91
CA LYS A 86 13.31 12.41 -6.97
C LYS A 86 12.36 11.50 -7.75
N GLY A 87 11.13 11.95 -7.93
CA GLY A 87 10.07 11.19 -8.61
C GLY A 87 9.10 10.48 -7.68
N ASP A 88 9.46 10.30 -6.40
CA ASP A 88 8.58 9.68 -5.42
C ASP A 88 7.28 10.45 -5.27
N LYS A 89 6.18 9.71 -5.09
CA LYS A 89 4.89 10.27 -4.72
C LYS A 89 4.69 10.10 -3.23
N VAL A 90 4.43 11.20 -2.54
CA VAL A 90 4.29 11.23 -1.09
C VAL A 90 2.93 11.75 -0.69
N LEU A 91 2.38 11.17 0.36
CA LEU A 91 1.18 11.63 1.04
C LEU A 91 1.58 12.73 2.03
N LEU A 92 0.90 13.87 1.98
CA LEU A 92 1.14 14.99 2.88
C LEU A 92 0.23 14.93 4.10
N ASN A 93 0.69 15.50 5.21
CA ASN A 93 -0.17 15.69 6.36
C ASN A 93 -1.25 16.74 6.03
N GLY A 94 -2.49 16.44 6.44
CA GLY A 94 -3.63 17.35 6.26
C GLY A 94 -4.68 16.80 5.29
N THR A 95 -5.66 17.63 5.03
CA THR A 95 -6.76 17.36 4.10
C THR A 95 -6.57 18.24 2.85
N SER A 96 -7.23 17.90 1.75
CA SER A 96 -7.23 18.67 0.50
C SER A 96 -7.47 20.18 0.69
N LYS A 97 -8.23 20.55 1.74
CA LYS A 97 -8.54 21.95 2.11
C LYS A 97 -7.54 22.58 3.10
N ARG A 98 -6.93 21.78 3.99
CA ARG A 98 -5.95 22.24 4.98
C ARG A 98 -4.67 21.43 4.85
N MET A 99 -3.63 22.04 4.34
CA MET A 99 -2.31 21.44 4.32
C MET A 99 -1.65 21.54 5.69
N GLY A 100 -1.26 20.39 6.23
CA GLY A 100 -0.33 20.31 7.36
C GLY A 100 1.12 20.36 6.88
N SER A 101 2.04 20.72 7.77
CA SER A 101 3.47 20.65 7.49
C SER A 101 3.98 19.22 7.58
N GLY A 102 4.60 18.71 6.50
CA GLY A 102 5.34 17.45 6.50
C GLY A 102 4.74 16.33 5.68
N ILE A 103 5.54 15.29 5.50
CA ILE A 103 5.20 14.08 4.76
C ILE A 103 4.63 13.05 5.75
N ARG A 104 3.48 12.47 5.40
CA ARG A 104 2.86 11.36 6.14
C ARG A 104 3.51 10.03 5.77
N GLY A 105 3.84 9.84 4.49
CA GLY A 105 4.45 8.61 3.99
C GLY A 105 4.57 8.57 2.48
N LEU A 106 5.23 7.53 1.99
CA LEU A 106 5.31 7.23 0.55
C LEU A 106 4.00 6.62 0.05
N LYS A 107 3.58 7.00 -1.15
CA LYS A 107 2.49 6.33 -1.88
C LYS A 107 3.06 5.10 -2.58
N ARG A 108 2.81 3.92 -2.02
CA ARG A 108 3.36 2.63 -2.51
C ARG A 108 2.36 1.76 -3.27
N ASP A 109 1.22 2.30 -3.65
CA ASP A 109 0.12 1.53 -4.25
C ASP A 109 0.51 0.86 -5.56
N THR A 110 1.30 1.55 -6.39
CA THR A 110 1.79 0.99 -7.66
C THR A 110 2.74 -0.18 -7.42
N GLU A 111 3.65 -0.07 -6.44
CA GLU A 111 4.58 -1.14 -6.07
C GLU A 111 3.85 -2.35 -5.52
N LEU A 112 2.86 -2.10 -4.64
CA LEU A 112 2.00 -3.17 -4.09
C LEU A 112 1.19 -3.85 -5.18
N MET A 113 0.64 -3.10 -6.14
CA MET A 113 -0.10 -3.67 -7.27
C MET A 113 0.79 -4.57 -8.13
N ILE A 114 2.01 -4.16 -8.41
CA ILE A 114 2.99 -4.97 -9.16
C ILE A 114 3.32 -6.25 -8.38
N LEU A 115 3.58 -6.13 -7.08
CA LEU A 115 3.91 -7.27 -6.23
C LEU A 115 2.76 -8.29 -6.16
N VAL A 116 1.53 -7.82 -5.93
CA VAL A 116 0.33 -8.68 -5.89
C VAL A 116 0.11 -9.37 -7.24
N GLY A 117 0.27 -8.65 -8.34
CA GLY A 117 0.14 -9.25 -9.66
C GLY A 117 1.21 -10.28 -9.98
N PHE A 118 2.45 -10.04 -9.55
CA PHE A 118 3.52 -11.01 -9.65
C PHE A 118 3.22 -12.28 -8.84
N LEU A 119 2.75 -12.10 -7.60
CA LEU A 119 2.33 -13.22 -6.75
C LEU A 119 1.21 -14.04 -7.40
N MET A 120 0.17 -13.37 -7.93
CA MET A 120 -0.92 -14.04 -8.64
C MET A 120 -0.41 -14.80 -9.88
N PHE A 121 0.49 -14.20 -10.64
CA PHE A 121 1.09 -14.84 -11.81
C PHE A 121 1.85 -16.12 -11.41
N VAL A 122 2.67 -16.06 -10.36
CA VAL A 122 3.41 -17.21 -9.84
C VAL A 122 2.47 -18.32 -9.38
N LEU A 123 1.41 -17.98 -8.63
CA LEU A 123 0.41 -18.95 -8.18
C LEU A 123 -0.30 -19.66 -9.34
N ILE A 124 -0.69 -18.92 -10.37
CA ILE A 124 -1.34 -19.50 -11.56
C ILE A 124 -0.36 -20.38 -12.34
N THR A 125 0.90 -19.97 -12.46
CA THR A 125 1.91 -20.70 -13.22
C THR A 125 2.28 -22.02 -12.54
N ILE A 126 2.43 -22.02 -11.20
CA ILE A 126 2.83 -23.23 -10.45
C ILE A 126 1.65 -24.16 -10.23
N ALA A 127 0.51 -23.64 -9.81
CA ALA A 127 -0.65 -24.43 -9.38
C ALA A 127 -1.76 -24.51 -10.45
N GLY A 128 -1.60 -23.88 -11.62
CA GLY A 128 -2.54 -23.92 -12.73
C GLY A 128 -3.96 -23.53 -12.31
N ARG A 129 -4.95 -24.37 -12.65
CA ARG A 129 -6.37 -24.13 -12.32
C ARG A 129 -6.62 -24.07 -10.82
N GLN A 130 -5.87 -24.81 -10.02
CA GLN A 130 -5.97 -24.79 -8.56
C GLN A 130 -5.49 -23.46 -7.98
N GLY A 131 -4.40 -22.90 -8.50
CA GLY A 131 -3.94 -21.56 -8.14
C GLY A 131 -4.98 -20.48 -8.44
N ALA A 132 -5.66 -20.58 -9.58
CA ALA A 132 -6.74 -19.65 -9.92
C ALA A 132 -7.93 -19.74 -8.93
N LEU A 133 -8.34 -20.94 -8.54
CA LEU A 133 -9.40 -21.13 -7.53
C LEU A 133 -8.98 -20.60 -6.16
N THR A 134 -7.72 -20.81 -5.77
CA THR A 134 -7.18 -20.25 -4.52
C THR A 134 -7.25 -18.72 -4.52
N ILE A 135 -6.88 -18.06 -5.63
CA ILE A 135 -6.99 -16.61 -5.77
C ILE A 135 -8.43 -16.12 -5.61
N VAL A 136 -9.39 -16.82 -6.24
CA VAL A 136 -10.83 -16.51 -6.10
C VAL A 136 -11.26 -16.60 -4.64
N THR A 137 -10.86 -17.67 -3.93
CA THR A 137 -11.17 -17.85 -2.51
C THR A 137 -10.56 -16.73 -1.65
N VAL A 138 -9.32 -16.32 -1.91
CA VAL A 138 -8.67 -15.21 -1.20
C VAL A 138 -9.40 -13.89 -1.45
N ILE A 139 -9.75 -13.59 -2.71
CA ILE A 139 -10.51 -12.37 -3.05
C ILE A 139 -11.85 -12.36 -2.33
N PHE A 140 -12.54 -13.49 -2.31
CA PHE A 140 -13.82 -13.62 -1.61
C PHE A 140 -13.68 -13.39 -0.10
N ASN A 141 -12.66 -13.97 0.54
CA ASN A 141 -12.37 -13.76 1.96
C ASN A 141 -12.07 -12.29 2.28
N VAL A 142 -11.27 -11.62 1.43
CA VAL A 142 -10.97 -10.19 1.60
C VAL A 142 -12.24 -9.34 1.44
N ALA A 143 -13.10 -9.66 0.47
CA ALA A 143 -14.36 -8.94 0.27
C ALA A 143 -15.29 -9.08 1.48
N VAL A 144 -15.45 -10.32 2.00
CA VAL A 144 -16.25 -10.60 3.20
C VAL A 144 -15.70 -9.84 4.41
N PHE A 145 -14.37 -9.82 4.59
CA PHE A 145 -13.73 -9.06 5.64
C PHE A 145 -14.02 -7.55 5.52
N ALA A 146 -13.84 -6.99 4.32
CA ALA A 146 -14.05 -5.57 4.08
C ALA A 146 -15.52 -5.16 4.34
N ILE A 147 -16.49 -5.96 3.88
CA ILE A 147 -17.92 -5.72 4.11
C ILE A 147 -18.26 -5.86 5.61
N GLY A 148 -17.72 -6.88 6.27
CA GLY A 148 -17.91 -7.12 7.69
C GLY A 148 -17.37 -5.94 8.52
N PHE A 149 -16.16 -5.50 8.20
CA PHE A 149 -15.53 -4.37 8.87
C PHE A 149 -16.27 -3.05 8.65
N TRP A 150 -16.76 -2.81 7.43
CA TRP A 150 -17.54 -1.61 7.14
C TRP A 150 -18.85 -1.57 7.93
N LYS A 151 -19.57 -2.70 8.01
CA LYS A 151 -20.81 -2.79 8.81
C LYS A 151 -20.57 -2.69 10.32
N ALA A 152 -19.39 -3.05 10.78
CA ALA A 152 -19.04 -3.03 12.19
C ALA A 152 -18.62 -1.65 12.72
N GLY A 153 -18.38 -0.68 11.84
CA GLY A 153 -17.96 0.67 12.23
C GLY A 153 -18.90 1.37 13.24
N ASP A 154 -20.15 0.88 13.38
CA ASP A 154 -21.14 1.37 14.34
C ASP A 154 -21.39 0.44 15.55
N THR A 155 -20.70 -0.70 15.64
CA THR A 155 -21.00 -1.72 16.65
C THR A 155 -19.93 -1.76 17.74
N SER A 156 -20.35 -1.64 19.00
CA SER A 156 -19.48 -1.60 20.19
C SER A 156 -18.73 -2.91 20.52
N ASN A 157 -19.08 -4.04 19.88
CA ASN A 157 -18.51 -5.37 20.17
C ASN A 157 -17.63 -5.92 19.04
N VAL A 158 -16.44 -5.32 18.87
CA VAL A 158 -15.43 -5.74 17.88
C VAL A 158 -15.03 -7.22 18.06
N LEU A 159 -14.95 -7.70 19.32
CA LEU A 159 -14.56 -9.08 19.63
C LEU A 159 -15.57 -10.11 19.10
N GLU A 160 -16.85 -9.86 19.28
CA GLU A 160 -17.92 -10.75 18.80
C GLU A 160 -17.95 -10.81 17.27
N MET A 161 -17.74 -9.65 16.62
CA MET A 161 -17.63 -9.58 15.19
C MET A 161 -16.43 -10.36 14.65
N CYS A 162 -15.25 -10.18 15.25
CA CYS A 162 -14.06 -10.94 14.87
C CYS A 162 -14.27 -12.45 15.01
N SER A 163 -14.92 -12.89 16.10
CA SER A 163 -15.23 -14.32 16.31
C SER A 163 -16.15 -14.88 15.21
N ARG A 164 -17.18 -14.16 14.81
CA ARG A 164 -18.07 -14.55 13.70
C ARG A 164 -17.35 -14.60 12.37
N LEU A 165 -16.48 -13.63 12.09
CA LEU A 165 -15.68 -13.59 10.86
C LEU A 165 -14.69 -14.76 10.77
N VAL A 166 -14.04 -15.15 11.89
CA VAL A 166 -13.12 -16.30 11.91
C VAL A 166 -13.84 -17.59 11.53
N ILE A 167 -15.03 -17.83 12.08
CA ILE A 167 -15.83 -19.02 11.75
C ILE A 167 -16.23 -18.99 10.26
N LEU A 168 -16.68 -17.85 9.77
CA LEU A 168 -17.05 -17.67 8.36
C LEU A 168 -15.86 -17.92 7.42
N PHE A 169 -14.68 -17.43 7.74
CA PHE A 169 -13.46 -17.66 6.96
C PHE A 169 -13.07 -19.15 6.95
N ALA A 170 -13.17 -19.82 8.10
CA ALA A 170 -12.88 -21.24 8.19
C ALA A 170 -13.81 -22.04 7.26
N VAL A 171 -15.11 -21.74 7.27
CA VAL A 171 -16.09 -22.41 6.39
C VAL A 171 -15.80 -22.13 4.91
N ILE A 172 -15.57 -20.87 4.53
CA ILE A 172 -15.27 -20.49 3.14
C ILE A 172 -13.99 -21.19 2.66
N THR A 173 -12.95 -21.21 3.50
CA THR A 173 -11.67 -21.83 3.15
C THR A 173 -11.83 -23.35 3.00
N LEU A 174 -12.57 -24.03 3.89
CA LEU A 174 -12.85 -25.45 3.79
C LEU A 174 -13.66 -25.79 2.53
N VAL A 175 -14.66 -24.99 2.20
CA VAL A 175 -15.45 -25.19 0.96
C VAL A 175 -14.55 -24.97 -0.27
N GLY A 176 -13.70 -23.93 -0.26
CA GLY A 176 -12.75 -23.68 -1.33
C GLY A 176 -11.75 -24.80 -1.53
N LEU A 177 -11.18 -25.35 -0.44
CA LEU A 177 -10.28 -26.50 -0.49
C LEU A 177 -10.97 -27.77 -1.01
N ASN A 178 -12.21 -28.02 -0.59
CA ASN A 178 -13.00 -29.14 -1.13
C ASN A 178 -13.24 -28.97 -2.64
N ALA A 179 -13.64 -27.81 -3.11
CA ALA A 179 -13.84 -27.55 -4.54
C ALA A 179 -12.56 -27.79 -5.35
N VAL A 180 -11.38 -27.43 -4.80
CA VAL A 180 -10.08 -27.72 -5.40
C VAL A 180 -9.79 -29.22 -5.43
N SER A 181 -10.09 -29.95 -4.35
CA SER A 181 -9.85 -31.40 -4.24
C SER A 181 -10.71 -32.21 -5.21
N TYR A 182 -11.99 -31.84 -5.37
CA TYR A 182 -12.89 -32.54 -6.31
C TYR A 182 -12.49 -32.38 -7.77
N THR A 183 -11.87 -31.27 -8.16
CA THR A 183 -11.37 -31.11 -9.54
C THR A 183 -10.16 -31.98 -9.85
N HIS A 184 -9.52 -32.57 -8.85
CA HIS A 184 -8.40 -33.51 -9.03
C HIS A 184 -8.83 -34.96 -9.26
N LEU A 185 -10.06 -35.33 -8.85
CA LEU A 185 -10.58 -36.67 -8.96
C LEU A 185 -11.32 -36.94 -10.29
N THR A 186 -11.58 -35.92 -11.08
CA THR A 186 -12.34 -36.02 -12.36
C THR A 186 -11.45 -35.85 -13.60
N LEU A 187 -10.15 -35.93 -13.47
CA LEU A 187 -9.14 -36.05 -14.54
C LEU A 187 -8.36 -37.33 -14.39
#